data_5d56de3e310e9fb34fd20f238b3ad081
#
_entry.id   5d56de3e310e9fb34fd20f238b3ad081
#
_cell.length_a   1.000
_cell.length_b   1.000
_cell.length_c   1.000
_cell.angle_alpha   90.00
_cell.angle_beta   90.00
_cell.angle_gamma   90.00
#
_symmetry.space_group_name_H-M   'P 1'
#
loop_
_entity.id
_entity.type
_entity.pdbx_description
1 polymer ?
#
loop_
_entity_poly.entity_id
_entity_poly.type
_entity_poly.pdbx_seq_one_letter_code
_entity_poly.pdbx_strand_id
1 'polypeptide(L)'
;MFTIHETRPVRSYSGEKWFTNSSNKKRLAEDFKNKCGYCGDFDVYSGGYNVYHVEHFAPKEKFKELEFTYDNLLYSCPYCNLAKSNKWIGKTATESIVGDKGFVDPCTEEYDLHLGRDEEGSIIYKTSLGQYIYMELKLYLKRHKILYNLDKIRLKRNVLKEEIEKRKLKSQDFQDLEVIYNELGALFCNYYELIVEESPIYT
;
A
#
# COMPACT_ATOMS: atom_id res chain seq x y z
N MET A 1 5.38 -13.78 -9.60
CA MET A 1 5.40 -12.30 -9.53
C MET A 1 3.99 -11.81 -9.26
N PHE A 2 3.80 -10.88 -8.32
CA PHE A 2 2.49 -10.39 -7.89
C PHE A 2 2.39 -8.89 -8.18
N THR A 3 1.15 -8.36 -8.25
CA THR A 3 0.87 -6.92 -8.30
C THR A 3 1.14 -6.25 -6.94
N ILE A 4 1.31 -4.92 -6.93
CA ILE A 4 1.43 -4.16 -5.67
C ILE A 4 0.15 -4.29 -4.85
N HIS A 5 -1.01 -4.18 -5.52
CA HIS A 5 -2.33 -4.32 -4.93
C HIS A 5 -3.01 -5.60 -5.43
N GLU A 6 -3.55 -6.43 -4.54
CA GLU A 6 -4.37 -7.59 -4.93
C GLU A 6 -5.64 -7.17 -5.66
N THR A 7 -6.19 -6.04 -5.25
CA THR A 7 -7.29 -5.36 -5.93
C THR A 7 -6.85 -3.93 -6.13
N ARG A 8 -6.81 -3.48 -7.38
CA ARG A 8 -6.46 -2.10 -7.72
C ARG A 8 -7.40 -1.14 -7.02
N PRO A 9 -6.89 -0.06 -6.38
CA PRO A 9 -7.73 0.97 -5.81
C PRO A 9 -8.52 1.68 -6.91
N VAL A 10 -9.78 2.02 -6.61
CA VAL A 10 -10.67 2.70 -7.54
C VAL A 10 -11.27 3.90 -6.83
N ARG A 11 -11.12 5.09 -7.42
CA ARG A 11 -11.71 6.32 -6.89
C ARG A 11 -13.21 6.34 -7.17
N SER A 12 -14.03 6.00 -6.15
CA SER A 12 -15.49 5.91 -6.27
C SER A 12 -16.20 7.26 -6.39
N TYR A 13 -15.49 8.35 -6.09
CA TYR A 13 -16.02 9.71 -6.10
C TYR A 13 -15.42 10.58 -7.21
N SER A 14 -15.08 9.94 -8.33
CA SER A 14 -14.54 10.61 -9.52
C SER A 14 -15.47 11.74 -9.99
N GLY A 15 -14.86 12.86 -10.42
CA GLY A 15 -15.57 14.04 -10.88
C GLY A 15 -16.13 14.95 -9.78
N GLU A 16 -16.08 14.56 -8.51
CA GLU A 16 -16.52 15.41 -7.40
C GLU A 16 -15.42 16.39 -6.96
N LYS A 17 -15.81 17.63 -6.66
CA LYS A 17 -14.95 18.63 -6.02
C LYS A 17 -15.28 18.74 -4.56
N TRP A 18 -14.27 18.71 -3.72
CA TRP A 18 -14.39 18.75 -2.28
C TRP A 18 -13.73 19.99 -1.70
N PHE A 19 -14.30 20.53 -0.63
CA PHE A 19 -13.79 21.73 0.01
C PHE A 19 -12.83 21.48 1.16
N THR A 20 -12.72 20.21 1.62
CA THR A 20 -11.83 19.83 2.71
C THR A 20 -11.22 18.45 2.47
N ASN A 21 -9.95 18.28 2.85
CA ASN A 21 -9.28 16.98 2.76
C ASN A 21 -9.69 16.00 3.87
N SER A 22 -10.36 16.44 4.93
CA SER A 22 -10.78 15.55 6.03
C SER A 22 -11.86 14.57 5.60
N SER A 23 -12.88 15.03 4.86
CA SER A 23 -13.92 14.16 4.29
C SER A 23 -13.37 13.26 3.19
N ASN A 24 -12.44 13.76 2.38
CA ASN A 24 -11.78 12.99 1.35
C ASN A 24 -10.94 11.84 1.94
N LYS A 25 -10.27 12.06 3.06
CA LYS A 25 -9.42 11.03 3.69
C LYS A 25 -10.20 9.77 4.05
N LYS A 26 -11.42 9.88 4.59
CA LYS A 26 -12.25 8.72 4.91
C LYS A 26 -12.61 7.93 3.67
N ARG A 27 -13.04 8.59 2.61
CA ARG A 27 -13.40 7.97 1.33
C ARG A 27 -12.21 7.33 0.64
N LEU A 28 -11.07 8.01 0.64
CA LEU A 28 -9.83 7.44 0.12
C LEU A 28 -9.41 6.19 0.92
N ALA A 29 -9.53 6.20 2.25
CA ALA A 29 -9.25 5.02 3.05
C ALA A 29 -10.14 3.83 2.65
N GLU A 30 -11.44 4.06 2.39
CA GLU A 30 -12.39 3.05 1.91
C GLU A 30 -12.02 2.57 0.50
N ASP A 31 -11.81 3.47 -0.46
CA ASP A 31 -11.46 3.17 -1.86
C ASP A 31 -10.13 2.44 -1.98
N PHE A 32 -9.17 2.77 -1.14
CA PHE A 32 -7.84 2.14 -1.07
C PHE A 32 -7.78 0.98 -0.08
N LYS A 33 -8.91 0.57 0.52
CA LYS A 33 -9.00 -0.54 1.48
C LYS A 33 -8.01 -0.40 2.64
N ASN A 34 -7.85 0.83 3.13
CA ASN A 34 -6.89 1.20 4.17
C ASN A 34 -5.42 0.88 3.82
N LYS A 35 -5.09 0.80 2.54
CA LYS A 35 -3.72 0.54 2.05
C LYS A 35 -3.15 1.74 1.31
N CYS A 36 -1.84 1.93 1.43
CA CYS A 36 -1.13 2.98 0.69
C CYS A 36 -1.23 2.75 -0.81
N GLY A 37 -1.66 3.77 -1.59
CA GLY A 37 -1.77 3.69 -3.04
C GLY A 37 -0.45 3.32 -3.72
N TYR A 38 0.68 3.78 -3.21
CA TYR A 38 1.98 3.51 -3.82
C TYR A 38 2.57 2.16 -3.47
N CYS A 39 2.65 1.82 -2.18
CA CYS A 39 3.35 0.61 -1.73
C CYS A 39 2.43 -0.54 -1.30
N GLY A 40 1.13 -0.30 -1.14
CA GLY A 40 0.19 -1.30 -0.68
C GLY A 40 0.27 -1.63 0.81
N ASP A 41 1.08 -0.91 1.60
CA ASP A 41 1.17 -1.13 3.05
C ASP A 41 -0.17 -0.83 3.73
N PHE A 42 -0.63 -1.75 4.58
CA PHE A 42 -1.85 -1.59 5.35
C PHE A 42 -1.61 -0.60 6.51
N ASP A 43 -2.52 0.36 6.69
CA ASP A 43 -2.33 1.48 7.61
C ASP A 43 -2.18 1.06 9.08
N VAL A 44 -2.82 -0.02 9.48
CA VAL A 44 -2.76 -0.60 10.84
C VAL A 44 -1.31 -0.80 11.32
N TYR A 45 -0.39 -1.16 10.42
CA TYR A 45 1.01 -1.39 10.76
C TYR A 45 1.86 -0.11 10.85
N SER A 46 1.27 1.05 10.59
CA SER A 46 1.98 2.34 10.55
C SER A 46 1.23 3.44 11.31
N GLY A 47 0.49 3.08 12.36
CA GLY A 47 -0.24 4.02 13.21
C GLY A 47 -1.69 4.28 12.77
N GLY A 48 -2.18 3.56 11.77
CA GLY A 48 -3.57 3.56 11.32
C GLY A 48 -3.98 4.81 10.54
N TYR A 49 -5.29 4.95 10.38
CA TYR A 49 -5.93 6.02 9.62
C TYR A 49 -5.41 7.43 9.97
N ASN A 50 -5.15 7.72 11.25
CA ASN A 50 -4.76 9.07 11.67
C ASN A 50 -3.39 9.50 11.14
N VAL A 51 -2.49 8.54 10.90
CA VAL A 51 -1.11 8.78 10.47
C VAL A 51 -0.98 8.83 8.94
N TYR A 52 -1.88 8.17 8.21
CA TYR A 52 -1.90 8.23 6.75
C TYR A 52 -2.33 9.60 6.24
N HIS A 53 -1.99 9.90 5.00
CA HIS A 53 -2.16 11.22 4.39
C HIS A 53 -3.11 11.16 3.19
N VAL A 54 -3.77 12.30 2.93
CA VAL A 54 -4.31 12.62 1.61
C VAL A 54 -3.15 13.17 0.79
N GLU A 55 -2.67 12.36 -0.13
CA GLU A 55 -1.58 12.69 -1.05
C GLU A 55 -2.16 13.23 -2.37
N HIS A 56 -1.50 14.23 -2.93
CA HIS A 56 -1.85 14.81 -4.24
C HIS A 56 -0.95 14.19 -5.32
N PHE A 57 -1.52 13.40 -6.22
CA PHE A 57 -0.77 12.77 -7.30
C PHE A 57 -0.01 13.83 -8.13
N ALA A 58 -0.70 14.78 -8.73
CA ALA A 58 -0.12 16.02 -9.22
C ALA A 58 -0.04 17.01 -8.04
N PRO A 59 1.18 17.45 -7.63
CA PRO A 59 1.37 18.22 -6.41
C PRO A 59 0.58 19.53 -6.39
N LYS A 60 -0.19 19.77 -5.35
CA LYS A 60 -0.99 20.98 -5.19
C LYS A 60 -0.17 22.28 -5.14
N GLU A 61 1.09 22.20 -4.76
CA GLU A 61 2.02 23.34 -4.78
C GLU A 61 2.28 23.83 -6.21
N LYS A 62 2.17 22.94 -7.22
CA LYS A 62 2.33 23.24 -8.63
C LYS A 62 0.99 23.42 -9.35
N PHE A 63 -0.05 22.68 -8.92
CA PHE A 63 -1.37 22.59 -9.55
C PHE A 63 -2.47 22.83 -8.52
N LYS A 64 -2.57 24.06 -8.05
CA LYS A 64 -3.45 24.44 -6.94
C LYS A 64 -4.94 24.19 -7.25
N GLU A 65 -5.32 24.26 -8.51
CA GLU A 65 -6.69 23.96 -8.97
C GLU A 65 -7.12 22.50 -8.73
N LEU A 66 -6.16 21.58 -8.51
CA LEU A 66 -6.39 20.17 -8.24
C LEU A 66 -6.39 19.80 -6.74
N GLU A 67 -6.22 20.79 -5.85
CA GLU A 67 -6.10 20.53 -4.40
C GLU A 67 -7.28 19.75 -3.84
N PHE A 68 -8.48 20.00 -4.33
CA PHE A 68 -9.71 19.33 -3.88
C PHE A 68 -10.36 18.46 -4.95
N THR A 69 -9.64 18.15 -6.01
CA THR A 69 -10.12 17.26 -7.08
C THR A 69 -9.87 15.82 -6.68
N TYR A 70 -10.95 15.06 -6.44
CA TYR A 70 -10.86 13.68 -5.89
C TYR A 70 -10.01 12.77 -6.78
N ASP A 71 -10.09 12.91 -8.09
CA ASP A 71 -9.31 12.14 -9.06
C ASP A 71 -7.80 12.38 -8.95
N ASN A 72 -7.38 13.47 -8.29
CA ASN A 72 -5.98 13.77 -8.02
C ASN A 72 -5.51 13.27 -6.64
N LEU A 73 -6.39 12.66 -5.84
CA LEU A 73 -6.06 12.30 -4.46
C LEU A 73 -5.77 10.81 -4.31
N LEU A 74 -4.87 10.48 -3.38
CA LEU A 74 -4.46 9.14 -3.00
C LEU A 74 -4.46 8.99 -1.48
N TYR A 75 -4.72 7.78 -1.00
CA TYR A 75 -4.44 7.39 0.39
C TYR A 75 -3.01 6.90 0.49
N SER A 76 -2.16 7.57 1.26
CA SER A 76 -0.72 7.30 1.26
C SER A 76 -0.15 7.17 2.67
N CYS A 77 0.78 6.22 2.85
CA CYS A 77 1.56 6.11 4.06
C CYS A 77 2.53 7.29 4.22
N PRO A 78 2.98 7.61 5.44
CA PRO A 78 3.91 8.71 5.68
C PRO A 78 5.21 8.59 4.87
N TYR A 79 5.71 7.37 4.68
CA TYR A 79 6.97 7.14 3.95
C TYR A 79 6.86 7.49 2.46
N CYS A 80 5.82 6.98 1.79
CA CYS A 80 5.61 7.30 0.37
C CYS A 80 5.22 8.77 0.17
N ASN A 81 4.36 9.31 1.03
CA ASN A 81 3.95 10.71 0.99
C ASN A 81 5.16 11.65 1.14
N LEU A 82 6.01 11.42 2.14
CA LEU A 82 7.21 12.22 2.35
C LEU A 82 8.22 12.06 1.20
N ALA A 83 8.40 10.82 0.72
CA ALA A 83 9.33 10.54 -0.38
C ALA A 83 8.90 11.18 -1.69
N LYS A 84 7.59 11.12 -2.02
CA LYS A 84 7.01 11.76 -3.20
C LYS A 84 7.07 13.29 -3.08
N SER A 85 6.59 13.84 -1.94
CA SER A 85 6.57 15.29 -1.72
C SER A 85 5.99 16.04 -2.94
N ASN A 86 6.55 17.15 -3.34
CA ASN A 86 6.15 17.94 -4.50
C ASN A 86 6.89 17.56 -5.81
N LYS A 87 7.47 16.36 -5.88
CA LYS A 87 8.17 15.88 -7.07
C LYS A 87 7.20 15.71 -8.23
N TRP A 88 7.56 16.30 -9.36
CA TRP A 88 6.81 16.24 -10.60
C TRP A 88 7.71 16.65 -11.77
N ILE A 89 7.74 15.88 -12.83
CA ILE A 89 8.66 16.07 -13.94
C ILE A 89 8.05 16.95 -15.04
N GLY A 90 6.78 16.73 -15.37
CA GLY A 90 6.08 17.44 -16.44
C GLY A 90 5.79 18.90 -16.12
N LYS A 91 5.41 19.62 -17.16
CA LYS A 91 5.03 21.05 -17.08
C LYS A 91 3.53 21.25 -16.79
N THR A 92 2.71 20.26 -17.04
CA THR A 92 1.26 20.29 -16.85
C THR A 92 0.84 19.18 -15.87
N ALA A 93 -0.33 19.29 -15.28
CA ALA A 93 -0.88 18.29 -14.36
C ALA A 93 -1.15 16.93 -15.00
N THR A 94 -1.31 16.89 -16.31
CA THR A 94 -1.55 15.66 -17.09
C THR A 94 -0.26 15.00 -17.60
N GLU A 95 0.86 15.71 -17.53
CA GLU A 95 2.16 15.22 -17.98
C GLU A 95 2.94 14.63 -16.79
N SER A 96 2.48 13.48 -16.27
CA SER A 96 3.11 12.81 -15.12
C SER A 96 4.42 12.11 -15.45
N ILE A 97 4.69 11.88 -16.74
CA ILE A 97 5.84 11.13 -17.25
C ILE A 97 6.50 11.93 -18.37
N VAL A 98 7.84 12.01 -18.34
CA VAL A 98 8.67 12.57 -19.41
C VAL A 98 9.86 11.62 -19.64
N GLY A 99 9.86 10.91 -20.77
CA GLY A 99 10.80 9.82 -21.04
C GLY A 99 10.63 8.71 -20.00
N ASP A 100 11.73 8.29 -19.39
CA ASP A 100 11.75 7.24 -18.36
C ASP A 100 11.65 7.79 -16.92
N LYS A 101 11.15 9.02 -16.74
CA LYS A 101 11.02 9.67 -15.41
C LYS A 101 9.62 10.16 -15.19
N GLY A 102 9.16 10.07 -13.94
CA GLY A 102 7.84 10.53 -13.53
C GLY A 102 7.12 9.54 -12.66
N PHE A 103 5.83 9.72 -12.51
CA PHE A 103 4.99 8.88 -11.67
C PHE A 103 3.79 8.37 -12.45
N VAL A 104 3.46 7.10 -12.24
CA VAL A 104 2.25 6.45 -12.75
C VAL A 104 1.20 6.46 -11.65
N ASP A 105 -0.04 6.75 -12.00
CA ASP A 105 -1.15 6.71 -11.05
C ASP A 105 -1.45 5.26 -10.65
N PRO A 106 -1.37 4.91 -9.36
CA PRO A 106 -1.62 3.54 -8.88
C PRO A 106 -3.07 3.06 -9.06
N CYS A 107 -3.98 3.95 -9.43
CA CYS A 107 -5.35 3.57 -9.79
C CYS A 107 -5.49 3.10 -11.24
N THR A 108 -4.41 3.11 -12.03
CA THR A 108 -4.41 2.67 -13.44
C THR A 108 -3.75 1.31 -13.63
N GLU A 109 -4.07 0.63 -14.73
CA GLU A 109 -3.42 -0.65 -15.11
C GLU A 109 -1.94 -0.49 -15.40
N GLU A 110 -1.55 0.69 -15.85
CA GLU A 110 -0.18 1.02 -16.17
C GLU A 110 0.76 0.87 -14.96
N TYR A 111 0.28 1.11 -13.74
CA TYR A 111 1.10 0.97 -12.54
C TYR A 111 1.70 -0.44 -12.41
N ASP A 112 0.90 -1.46 -12.71
CA ASP A 112 1.33 -2.86 -12.64
C ASP A 112 2.28 -3.27 -13.78
N LEU A 113 2.38 -2.49 -14.87
CA LEU A 113 3.37 -2.70 -15.92
C LEU A 113 4.79 -2.32 -15.46
N HIS A 114 4.90 -1.39 -14.53
CA HIS A 114 6.17 -0.82 -14.10
C HIS A 114 6.68 -1.36 -12.78
N LEU A 115 5.77 -1.76 -11.88
CA LEU A 115 6.07 -2.24 -10.53
C LEU A 115 5.37 -3.56 -10.25
N GLY A 116 5.88 -4.28 -9.26
CA GLY A 116 5.28 -5.53 -8.77
C GLY A 116 5.97 -6.01 -7.51
N ARG A 117 5.65 -7.25 -7.12
CA ARG A 117 6.32 -7.93 -6.00
C ARG A 117 6.90 -9.26 -6.47
N ASP A 118 8.05 -9.61 -5.91
CA ASP A 118 8.63 -10.94 -6.04
C ASP A 118 7.90 -11.98 -5.15
N GLU A 119 8.35 -13.21 -5.20
CA GLU A 119 7.77 -14.32 -4.42
C GLU A 119 7.97 -14.16 -2.91
N GLU A 120 8.97 -13.41 -2.51
CA GLU A 120 9.26 -13.10 -1.12
C GLU A 120 8.50 -11.88 -0.59
N GLY A 121 7.77 -11.15 -1.46
CA GLY A 121 6.97 -9.98 -1.12
C GLY A 121 7.72 -8.65 -1.22
N SER A 122 8.99 -8.63 -1.67
CA SER A 122 9.71 -7.38 -1.94
C SER A 122 9.13 -6.66 -3.14
N ILE A 123 9.04 -5.34 -3.09
CA ILE A 123 8.67 -4.56 -4.26
C ILE A 123 9.82 -4.58 -5.26
N ILE A 124 9.51 -4.79 -6.52
CA ILE A 124 10.46 -4.81 -7.64
C ILE A 124 9.98 -3.89 -8.76
N TYR A 125 10.90 -3.35 -9.52
CA TYR A 125 10.62 -2.63 -10.76
C TYR A 125 10.80 -3.54 -11.99
N LYS A 126 10.06 -3.24 -13.05
CA LYS A 126 10.03 -4.02 -14.29
C LYS A 126 10.53 -3.24 -15.50
N THR A 127 10.62 -1.91 -15.38
CA THR A 127 10.99 -0.98 -16.47
C THR A 127 11.87 0.14 -15.94
N SER A 128 12.49 0.93 -16.83
CA SER A 128 13.27 2.12 -16.46
C SER A 128 12.42 3.16 -15.71
N LEU A 129 11.17 3.38 -16.13
CA LEU A 129 10.22 4.24 -15.40
C LEU A 129 9.88 3.65 -14.03
N GLY A 130 9.66 2.33 -13.95
CA GLY A 130 9.46 1.62 -12.68
C GLY A 130 10.66 1.77 -11.76
N GLN A 131 11.88 1.71 -12.26
CA GLN A 131 13.10 1.96 -11.49
C GLN A 131 13.13 3.39 -10.93
N TYR A 132 12.77 4.39 -11.73
CA TYR A 132 12.66 5.76 -11.27
C TYR A 132 11.66 5.87 -10.11
N ILE A 133 10.43 5.35 -10.27
CA ILE A 133 9.40 5.37 -9.23
C ILE A 133 9.87 4.66 -7.96
N TYR A 134 10.47 3.48 -8.11
CA TYR A 134 11.01 2.65 -7.02
C TYR A 134 12.05 3.41 -6.18
N MET A 135 12.96 4.13 -6.82
CA MET A 135 13.97 4.93 -6.14
C MET A 135 13.37 6.19 -5.50
N GLU A 136 12.53 6.92 -6.22
CA GLU A 136 11.97 8.19 -5.76
C GLU A 136 11.00 8.03 -4.60
N LEU A 137 10.21 6.95 -4.56
CA LEU A 137 9.28 6.62 -3.47
C LEU A 137 9.93 5.77 -2.38
N LYS A 138 11.23 5.43 -2.50
CA LYS A 138 11.97 4.57 -1.57
C LYS A 138 11.31 3.20 -1.36
N LEU A 139 10.77 2.62 -2.44
CA LEU A 139 10.09 1.33 -2.38
C LEU A 139 11.03 0.15 -2.10
N TYR A 140 12.34 0.38 -2.11
CA TYR A 140 13.39 -0.58 -1.70
C TYR A 140 13.47 -0.82 -0.19
N LEU A 141 12.78 -0.03 0.63
CA LEU A 141 12.84 -0.19 2.07
C LEU A 141 12.28 -1.56 2.50
N LYS A 142 13.04 -2.31 3.28
CA LYS A 142 12.69 -3.65 3.75
C LYS A 142 11.34 -3.70 4.47
N ARG A 143 10.94 -2.60 5.11
CA ARG A 143 9.64 -2.50 5.77
C ARG A 143 8.47 -2.88 4.88
N HIS A 144 8.50 -2.52 3.58
CA HIS A 144 7.40 -2.85 2.65
C HIS A 144 7.24 -4.36 2.45
N LYS A 145 8.36 -5.12 2.42
CA LYS A 145 8.35 -6.58 2.40
C LYS A 145 7.80 -7.14 3.72
N ILE A 146 8.28 -6.61 4.84
CA ILE A 146 7.89 -7.08 6.18
C ILE A 146 6.38 -6.88 6.39
N LEU A 147 5.86 -5.68 6.14
CA LEU A 147 4.45 -5.35 6.33
C LEU A 147 3.53 -6.13 5.40
N TYR A 148 3.94 -6.33 4.15
CA TYR A 148 3.21 -7.18 3.20
C TYR A 148 3.07 -8.62 3.71
N ASN A 149 4.17 -9.21 4.17
CA ASN A 149 4.16 -10.60 4.67
C ASN A 149 3.35 -10.71 5.97
N LEU A 150 3.44 -9.75 6.89
CA LEU A 150 2.61 -9.70 8.09
C LEU A 150 1.11 -9.69 7.73
N ASP A 151 0.70 -8.86 6.76
CA ASP A 151 -0.70 -8.81 6.34
C ASP A 151 -1.15 -10.14 5.70
N LYS A 152 -0.31 -10.75 4.87
CA LYS A 152 -0.56 -12.07 4.28
C LYS A 152 -0.73 -13.17 5.32
N ILE A 153 0.17 -13.22 6.31
CA ILE A 153 0.11 -14.22 7.39
C ILE A 153 -1.18 -13.98 8.21
N ARG A 154 -1.48 -12.74 8.57
CA ARG A 154 -2.70 -12.38 9.30
C ARG A 154 -3.95 -12.85 8.58
N LEU A 155 -4.06 -12.57 7.27
CA LEU A 155 -5.22 -12.99 6.47
C LEU A 155 -5.35 -14.50 6.40
N LYS A 156 -4.25 -15.23 6.16
CA LYS A 156 -4.26 -16.72 6.16
C LYS A 156 -4.69 -17.28 7.52
N ARG A 157 -4.18 -16.71 8.61
CA ARG A 157 -4.58 -17.12 9.96
C ARG A 157 -6.07 -16.91 10.24
N ASN A 158 -6.63 -15.80 9.79
CA ASN A 158 -8.06 -15.53 9.97
C ASN A 158 -8.92 -16.59 9.26
N VAL A 159 -8.59 -16.94 8.01
CA VAL A 159 -9.27 -17.99 7.26
C VAL A 159 -9.19 -19.34 7.97
N LEU A 160 -8.00 -19.71 8.45
CA LEU A 160 -7.82 -20.97 9.22
C LEU A 160 -8.62 -20.98 10.51
N LYS A 161 -8.60 -19.86 11.25
CA LYS A 161 -9.37 -19.71 12.49
C LYS A 161 -10.85 -19.95 12.26
N GLU A 162 -11.44 -19.30 11.25
CA GLU A 162 -12.86 -19.48 10.91
C GLU A 162 -13.17 -20.94 10.54
N GLU A 163 -12.30 -21.60 9.79
CA GLU A 163 -12.50 -22.98 9.41
C GLU A 163 -12.36 -23.95 10.59
N ILE A 164 -11.39 -23.72 11.50
CA ILE A 164 -11.24 -24.49 12.74
C ILE A 164 -12.49 -24.37 13.59
N GLU A 165 -13.02 -23.17 13.78
CA GLU A 165 -14.25 -22.92 14.55
C GLU A 165 -15.45 -23.67 13.94
N LYS A 166 -15.62 -23.61 12.60
CA LYS A 166 -16.64 -24.38 11.89
C LYS A 166 -16.54 -25.86 12.12
N ARG A 167 -15.34 -26.46 12.05
CA ARG A 167 -15.11 -27.88 12.24
C ARG A 167 -15.37 -28.31 13.67
N LYS A 168 -14.94 -27.50 14.68
CA LYS A 168 -15.27 -27.70 16.09
C LYS A 168 -16.79 -27.80 16.32
N LEU A 169 -17.56 -26.90 15.75
CA LEU A 169 -19.03 -26.90 15.88
C LEU A 169 -19.69 -28.13 15.25
N LYS A 170 -19.08 -28.73 14.22
CA LYS A 170 -19.58 -29.93 13.54
C LYS A 170 -18.96 -31.21 14.06
N SER A 171 -18.18 -31.18 15.14
CA SER A 171 -17.41 -32.33 15.67
C SER A 171 -16.54 -33.01 14.62
N GLN A 172 -15.99 -32.24 13.67
CA GLN A 172 -15.08 -32.70 12.63
C GLN A 172 -13.63 -32.52 13.08
N ASP A 173 -12.72 -33.29 12.48
CA ASP A 173 -11.29 -33.15 12.77
C ASP A 173 -10.73 -31.79 12.25
N PHE A 174 -9.90 -31.16 13.06
CA PHE A 174 -9.28 -29.86 12.78
C PHE A 174 -7.80 -29.76 13.21
N GLN A 175 -7.23 -30.83 13.69
CA GLN A 175 -5.87 -30.84 14.29
C GLN A 175 -4.82 -30.36 13.29
N ASP A 176 -4.87 -30.81 12.04
CA ASP A 176 -3.93 -30.38 10.99
C ASP A 176 -4.01 -28.85 10.74
N LEU A 177 -5.21 -28.29 10.75
CA LEU A 177 -5.39 -26.85 10.58
C LEU A 177 -4.86 -26.06 11.78
N GLU A 178 -5.00 -26.60 12.99
CA GLU A 178 -4.51 -25.96 14.21
C GLU A 178 -2.97 -25.94 14.25
N VAL A 179 -2.31 -26.98 13.76
CA VAL A 179 -0.85 -26.99 13.58
C VAL A 179 -0.41 -25.86 12.64
N ILE A 180 -1.00 -25.77 11.45
CA ILE A 180 -0.67 -24.70 10.47
C ILE A 180 -0.97 -23.32 11.04
N TYR A 181 -2.08 -23.17 11.77
CA TYR A 181 -2.45 -21.90 12.41
C TYR A 181 -1.38 -21.45 13.44
N ASN A 182 -0.83 -22.39 14.21
CA ASN A 182 0.21 -22.10 15.21
C ASN A 182 1.56 -21.78 14.53
N GLU A 183 1.94 -22.51 13.48
CA GLU A 183 3.15 -22.22 12.68
C GLU A 183 3.09 -20.82 12.06
N LEU A 184 1.96 -20.44 11.48
CA LEU A 184 1.76 -19.08 10.99
C LEU A 184 1.78 -18.04 12.12
N GLY A 185 1.41 -18.42 13.35
CA GLY A 185 1.54 -17.57 14.52
C GLY A 185 2.99 -17.30 14.88
N ALA A 186 3.82 -18.33 14.92
CA ALA A 186 5.26 -18.19 15.13
C ALA A 186 5.92 -17.33 14.03
N LEU A 187 5.56 -17.59 12.77
CA LEU A 187 6.06 -16.81 11.64
C LEU A 187 5.65 -15.32 11.73
N PHE A 188 4.42 -15.03 12.18
CA PHE A 188 3.96 -13.66 12.42
C PHE A 188 4.84 -12.96 13.47
N CYS A 189 5.15 -13.62 14.58
CA CYS A 189 6.03 -13.07 15.60
C CYS A 189 7.44 -12.78 15.05
N ASN A 190 8.00 -13.69 14.26
CA ASN A 190 9.31 -13.48 13.63
C ASN A 190 9.32 -12.26 12.71
N TYR A 191 8.28 -12.07 11.87
CA TYR A 191 8.18 -10.89 11.03
C TYR A 191 7.96 -9.60 11.84
N TYR A 192 7.26 -9.69 12.98
CA TYR A 192 7.09 -8.54 13.87
C TYR A 192 8.42 -8.09 14.47
N GLU A 193 9.28 -9.03 14.91
CA GLU A 193 10.62 -8.71 15.41
C GLU A 193 11.47 -7.98 14.36
N LEU A 194 11.36 -8.34 13.09
CA LEU A 194 12.06 -7.63 12.00
C LEU A 194 11.68 -6.16 11.89
N ILE A 195 10.45 -5.75 12.27
CA ILE A 195 10.08 -4.33 12.32
C ILE A 195 10.88 -3.60 13.41
N VAL A 196 11.06 -4.25 14.54
CA VAL A 196 11.82 -3.69 15.68
C VAL A 196 13.28 -3.51 15.29
N GLU A 197 13.87 -4.53 14.65
CA GLU A 197 15.27 -4.51 14.19
C GLU A 197 15.54 -3.44 13.12
N GLU A 198 14.59 -3.20 12.21
CA GLU A 198 14.69 -2.17 11.17
C GLU A 198 14.34 -0.76 11.69
N SER A 199 13.98 -0.62 12.95
CA SER A 199 13.66 0.68 13.55
C SER A 199 14.94 1.41 13.94
N PRO A 200 15.18 2.66 13.46
CA PRO A 200 16.38 3.44 13.81
C PRO A 200 16.44 3.85 15.28
N ILE A 201 15.40 3.57 16.07
CA ILE A 201 15.38 3.89 17.51
C ILE A 201 16.19 2.84 18.32
N TYR A 202 16.40 1.66 17.77
CA TYR A 202 17.05 0.53 18.46
C TYR A 202 18.41 0.16 17.85
N THR A 203 18.88 0.89 16.85
CA THR A 203 20.22 0.79 16.25
C THR A 203 21.07 2.02 16.58
#